data_a0f73cdf475e717194e6c447aca23387
#
_entry.id   a0f73cdf475e717194e6c447aca23387
#
_cell.length_a   1.000
_cell.length_b   1.000
_cell.length_c   1.000
_cell.angle_alpha   90.00
_cell.angle_beta   90.00
_cell.angle_gamma   90.00
#
_symmetry.space_group_name_H-M   'P 1'
#
loop_
_entity.id
_entity.type
_entity.pdbx_description
1 polymer ?
#
loop_
_entity_poly.entity_id
_entity_poly.type
_entity_poly.pdbx_seq_one_letter_code
_entity_poly.pdbx_strand_id
1 'polypeptide(L)'
;TQATSATDLGGIEISRNRLVITIGLSTITKNSDVIVIIFAAGRSKAKIVKDSLEKKKDINFPATALSDSIGSRFYLTKGAAYLLDEKNINTKDWNIEETNRALIKLCKNLNKFGSRLTQKDIMDNQITSSIPNINNNTSNLFLDQMKQKILKSSDLPMKNTILHTGPHHDDILLGYSPVINHLVRSAKNTNYFAVMTSGFTSVTNKYISNLLSKTLELIKSEKIQMIKYPDFFDSGFKLKKAKDVYHYLDKVASQNTFGQTRGLCHRMVRSLVDIYSLKSIDELLFKINDIIQYFSTCYDGEKNPPDIQKLKGMLREFEEELTWAHYGVDIKNIYHLRLGFYKGDIFTETPDRERDIKPIIKLIDKTNPDIITLALDPEGSGPDTHYKVLQSIAEALRILSNNKDMSKVKIWGYRNVWYRFDSAEADIMFPVSLNSMAVLRDSFLNCYLSQKDASFPSYELDGPFCDLTQKIWVEQHRTMELILGKDFWYQNKDPHFRATHGLVYLKELTVEEFLNTARSLEESIEGSLIK
;
A
#
# COMPACT_ATOMS: atom_id res chain seq x y z
N THR A 1 15.37 -7.28 3.19
CA THR A 1 15.85 -8.68 3.38
C THR A 1 14.73 -9.64 3.70
N GLN A 2 13.92 -9.38 4.72
CA GLN A 2 12.85 -10.32 5.09
C GLN A 2 11.79 -10.47 4.01
N ALA A 3 11.37 -9.40 3.36
CA ALA A 3 10.37 -9.46 2.28
C ALA A 3 10.92 -10.22 1.06
N THR A 4 12.17 -9.98 0.67
CA THR A 4 12.81 -10.71 -0.43
C THR A 4 12.99 -12.18 -0.06
N SER A 5 13.54 -12.46 1.14
CA SER A 5 13.68 -13.83 1.63
C SER A 5 12.34 -14.55 1.80
N ALA A 6 11.28 -13.81 2.18
CA ALA A 6 9.94 -14.38 2.25
C ALA A 6 9.43 -14.82 0.87
N THR A 7 9.69 -14.03 -0.18
CA THR A 7 9.35 -14.41 -1.56
C THR A 7 10.11 -15.65 -2.00
N ASP A 8 11.42 -15.67 -1.75
CA ASP A 8 12.28 -16.81 -2.11
C ASP A 8 11.94 -18.09 -1.35
N LEU A 9 11.40 -17.97 -0.14
CA LEU A 9 11.00 -19.08 0.73
C LEU A 9 9.54 -19.50 0.57
N GLY A 10 8.79 -18.87 -0.33
CA GLY A 10 7.41 -19.25 -0.61
C GLY A 10 6.35 -18.45 0.16
N GLY A 11 6.71 -17.31 0.69
CA GLY A 11 5.81 -16.36 1.34
C GLY A 11 6.15 -16.06 2.81
N ILE A 12 5.55 -15.00 3.33
CA ILE A 12 5.87 -14.49 4.68
C ILE A 12 5.56 -15.53 5.77
N GLU A 13 4.45 -16.24 5.67
CA GLU A 13 4.06 -17.27 6.63
C GLU A 13 5.06 -18.43 6.67
N ILE A 14 5.51 -18.88 5.51
CA ILE A 14 6.48 -19.96 5.39
C ILE A 14 7.85 -19.54 5.90
N SER A 15 8.28 -18.33 5.58
CA SER A 15 9.58 -17.79 6.01
C SER A 15 9.70 -17.66 7.54
N ARG A 16 8.59 -17.46 8.25
CA ARG A 16 8.55 -17.41 9.73
C ARG A 16 8.82 -18.74 10.39
N ASN A 17 8.42 -19.83 9.75
CA ASN A 17 8.49 -21.19 10.30
C ASN A 17 9.69 -21.98 9.77
N ARG A 18 10.47 -21.40 8.86
CA ARG A 18 11.62 -22.05 8.24
C ARG A 18 12.92 -21.70 8.94
N LEU A 19 13.71 -22.71 9.27
CA LEU A 19 15.07 -22.52 9.72
C LEU A 19 15.95 -22.21 8.52
N VAL A 20 16.73 -21.13 8.62
CA VAL A 20 17.66 -20.70 7.59
C VAL A 20 19.07 -20.67 8.18
N ILE A 21 20.00 -21.28 7.48
CA ILE A 21 21.43 -21.18 7.82
C ILE A 21 22.02 -20.04 7.01
N THR A 22 22.64 -19.08 7.70
CA THR A 22 23.28 -17.92 7.06
C THR A 22 24.65 -17.68 7.67
N ILE A 23 25.52 -17.00 6.91
CA ILE A 23 26.81 -16.53 7.41
C ILE A 23 26.55 -15.29 8.27
N GLY A 24 26.90 -15.38 9.55
CA GLY A 24 26.78 -14.26 10.48
C GLY A 24 27.82 -13.16 10.21
N LEU A 25 27.48 -11.91 10.54
CA LEU A 25 28.40 -10.77 10.37
C LEU A 25 29.70 -10.95 11.18
N SER A 26 29.64 -11.58 12.35
CA SER A 26 30.83 -11.89 13.14
C SER A 26 31.82 -12.80 12.41
N THR A 27 31.32 -13.72 11.57
CA THR A 27 32.18 -14.58 10.73
C THR A 27 32.89 -13.75 9.66
N ILE A 28 32.19 -12.79 9.07
CA ILE A 28 32.74 -11.88 8.05
C ILE A 28 33.76 -10.93 8.68
N THR A 29 33.39 -10.26 9.77
CA THR A 29 34.25 -9.22 10.41
C THR A 29 35.42 -9.78 11.23
N LYS A 30 35.45 -11.08 11.46
CA LYS A 30 36.56 -11.74 12.18
C LYS A 30 37.88 -11.75 11.37
N ASN A 31 37.79 -11.68 10.06
CA ASN A 31 38.97 -11.56 9.17
C ASN A 31 39.33 -10.08 9.03
N SER A 32 40.52 -9.69 9.50
CA SER A 32 41.04 -8.32 9.41
C SER A 32 41.22 -7.81 7.99
N ASP A 33 41.47 -8.72 7.05
CA ASP A 33 41.75 -8.40 5.66
C ASP A 33 40.52 -8.40 4.76
N VAL A 34 39.34 -8.58 5.35
CA VAL A 34 38.08 -8.61 4.60
C VAL A 34 37.78 -7.25 3.97
N ILE A 35 37.42 -7.28 2.72
CA ILE A 35 36.82 -6.13 2.01
C ILE A 35 35.34 -6.37 1.91
N VAL A 36 34.55 -5.52 2.57
CA VAL A 36 33.09 -5.58 2.54
C VAL A 36 32.55 -4.47 1.64
N ILE A 37 31.85 -4.84 0.59
CA ILE A 37 31.23 -3.89 -0.33
C ILE A 37 29.71 -4.00 -0.18
N ILE A 38 29.07 -2.90 0.18
CA ILE A 38 27.63 -2.81 0.38
C ILE A 38 27.06 -1.87 -0.68
N PHE A 39 26.09 -2.36 -1.44
CA PHE A 39 25.28 -1.55 -2.35
C PHE A 39 23.92 -1.33 -1.70
N ALA A 40 23.50 -0.07 -1.57
CA ALA A 40 22.16 0.26 -1.15
C ALA A 40 21.57 1.28 -2.12
N ALA A 41 20.41 0.92 -2.67
CA ALA A 41 19.69 1.75 -3.62
C ALA A 41 18.27 2.04 -3.08
N GLY A 42 17.81 3.26 -3.36
CA GLY A 42 16.45 3.66 -3.11
C GLY A 42 16.20 4.29 -1.73
N ARG A 43 15.19 5.17 -1.70
CA ARG A 43 14.82 5.94 -0.51
C ARG A 43 14.29 5.08 0.63
N SER A 44 13.71 3.91 0.33
CA SER A 44 13.28 2.94 1.35
C SER A 44 14.42 2.43 2.22
N LYS A 45 15.65 2.49 1.73
CA LYS A 45 16.85 2.10 2.46
C LYS A 45 17.47 3.25 3.28
N ALA A 46 17.02 4.49 3.09
CA ALA A 46 17.66 5.66 3.69
C ALA A 46 17.74 5.59 5.22
N LYS A 47 16.68 5.12 5.88
CA LYS A 47 16.69 4.99 7.35
C LYS A 47 17.68 3.92 7.83
N ILE A 48 17.68 2.76 7.18
CA ILE A 48 18.59 1.67 7.58
C ILE A 48 20.05 2.00 7.26
N VAL A 49 20.30 2.72 6.17
CA VAL A 49 21.63 3.25 5.81
C VAL A 49 22.11 4.24 6.87
N LYS A 50 21.26 5.21 7.27
CA LYS A 50 21.57 6.15 8.35
C LYS A 50 21.87 5.43 9.66
N ASP A 51 21.00 4.53 10.06
CA ASP A 51 21.16 3.76 11.31
C ASP A 51 22.43 2.91 11.28
N SER A 52 22.82 2.37 10.13
CA SER A 52 24.04 1.55 9.97
C SER A 52 25.32 2.35 10.00
N LEU A 53 25.30 3.59 9.51
CA LEU A 53 26.50 4.43 9.39
C LEU A 53 26.71 5.39 10.58
N GLU A 54 25.64 5.84 11.22
CA GLU A 54 25.70 6.90 12.23
C GLU A 54 25.49 6.37 13.67
N LYS A 55 24.93 5.16 13.86
CA LYS A 55 24.76 4.56 15.18
C LYS A 55 26.02 3.82 15.66
N LYS A 56 26.19 3.77 16.96
CA LYS A 56 27.14 2.86 17.58
C LYS A 56 26.70 1.41 17.36
N LYS A 57 27.62 0.46 17.48
CA LYS A 57 27.33 -0.97 17.34
C LYS A 57 26.12 -1.37 18.20
N ASP A 58 25.11 -1.94 17.54
CA ASP A 58 23.87 -2.36 18.15
C ASP A 58 23.37 -3.65 17.48
N ILE A 59 22.99 -4.63 18.28
CA ILE A 59 22.49 -5.92 17.79
C ILE A 59 21.17 -5.76 17.01
N ASN A 60 20.38 -4.72 17.30
CA ASN A 60 19.17 -4.39 16.56
C ASN A 60 19.47 -3.79 15.18
N PHE A 61 20.69 -3.32 14.96
CA PHE A 61 21.20 -2.77 13.71
C PHE A 61 22.48 -3.50 13.30
N PRO A 62 22.41 -4.78 12.89
CA PRO A 62 23.58 -5.63 12.72
C PRO A 62 24.65 -5.05 11.78
N ALA A 63 24.25 -4.28 10.75
CA ALA A 63 25.17 -3.64 9.83
C ALA A 63 26.12 -2.61 10.49
N THR A 64 25.80 -2.12 11.70
CA THR A 64 26.70 -1.27 12.48
C THR A 64 28.00 -1.99 12.88
N ALA A 65 28.03 -3.33 12.86
CA ALA A 65 29.25 -4.10 13.09
C ALA A 65 30.33 -3.86 12.01
N LEU A 66 29.93 -3.37 10.83
CA LEU A 66 30.85 -3.10 9.72
C LEU A 66 31.59 -1.77 9.87
N SER A 67 31.20 -0.90 10.82
CA SER A 67 31.88 0.37 11.06
C SER A 67 33.35 0.20 11.51
N ASP A 68 33.69 -0.95 12.10
CA ASP A 68 35.06 -1.23 12.57
C ASP A 68 35.92 -1.91 11.49
N SER A 69 35.33 -2.32 10.37
CA SER A 69 36.09 -2.94 9.28
C SER A 69 36.66 -1.86 8.38
N ILE A 70 37.97 -1.69 8.38
CA ILE A 70 38.70 -0.70 7.56
C ILE A 70 38.43 -0.91 6.07
N GLY A 71 38.14 -2.14 5.65
CA GLY A 71 37.84 -2.51 4.26
C GLY A 71 36.36 -2.32 3.87
N SER A 72 35.50 -1.83 4.76
CA SER A 72 34.07 -1.66 4.43
C SER A 72 33.80 -0.42 3.58
N ARG A 73 33.01 -0.60 2.51
CA ARG A 73 32.64 0.46 1.57
C ARG A 73 31.15 0.39 1.28
N PHE A 74 30.48 1.53 1.40
CA PHE A 74 29.07 1.69 1.07
C PHE A 74 28.91 2.49 -0.22
N TYR A 75 28.34 1.87 -1.23
CA TYR A 75 27.94 2.52 -2.48
C TYR A 75 26.46 2.80 -2.43
N LEU A 76 26.09 4.07 -2.37
CA LEU A 76 24.73 4.52 -2.10
C LEU A 76 24.19 5.32 -3.28
N THR A 77 22.96 5.05 -3.68
CA THR A 77 22.25 5.99 -4.54
C THR A 77 21.85 7.26 -3.76
N LYS A 78 21.49 8.32 -4.46
CA LYS A 78 21.01 9.57 -3.85
C LYS A 78 19.82 9.32 -2.90
N GLY A 79 18.88 8.43 -3.29
CA GLY A 79 17.74 8.02 -2.45
C GLY A 79 18.19 7.31 -1.18
N ALA A 80 19.08 6.34 -1.26
CA ALA A 80 19.59 5.61 -0.10
C ALA A 80 20.40 6.50 0.87
N ALA A 81 21.07 7.53 0.37
CA ALA A 81 21.82 8.51 1.16
C ALA A 81 20.97 9.68 1.70
N TYR A 82 19.67 9.70 1.40
CA TYR A 82 18.79 10.84 1.61
C TYR A 82 18.72 11.36 3.06
N LEU A 83 18.82 10.47 4.05
CA LEU A 83 18.75 10.82 5.47
C LEU A 83 20.12 11.03 6.14
N LEU A 84 21.24 10.84 5.42
CA LEU A 84 22.57 11.09 5.98
C LEU A 84 22.79 12.59 6.22
N ASP A 85 23.35 12.92 7.39
CA ASP A 85 23.47 14.31 7.84
C ASP A 85 24.56 15.10 7.09
N GLU A 86 25.66 14.47 6.68
CA GLU A 86 26.85 15.16 6.14
C GLU A 86 26.74 15.69 4.69
N LYS A 87 25.81 15.18 3.88
CA LYS A 87 25.75 15.51 2.44
C LYS A 87 24.85 16.67 2.03
N ASN A 88 24.12 17.29 2.96
CA ASN A 88 23.02 18.17 2.60
C ASN A 88 23.33 19.67 2.61
N ILE A 89 24.58 20.08 2.85
CA ILE A 89 24.87 21.49 3.16
C ILE A 89 25.14 22.33 1.92
N ASN A 90 25.74 21.77 0.86
CA ASN A 90 26.31 22.59 -0.22
C ASN A 90 25.57 22.58 -1.58
N THR A 91 24.43 21.89 -1.72
CA THR A 91 23.73 21.76 -3.02
C THR A 91 22.20 21.82 -2.94
N LYS A 92 21.62 22.44 -1.92
CA LYS A 92 20.16 22.52 -1.81
C LYS A 92 19.62 23.68 -2.62
N ASP A 93 18.80 23.38 -3.62
CA ASP A 93 17.85 24.34 -4.15
C ASP A 93 16.75 24.54 -3.11
N TRP A 94 16.84 25.66 -2.38
CA TRP A 94 15.87 26.02 -1.36
C TRP A 94 14.54 26.41 -1.97
N ASN A 95 13.62 25.46 -2.02
CA ASN A 95 12.20 25.72 -2.27
C ASN A 95 11.40 25.61 -0.97
N ILE A 96 10.09 25.83 -1.05
CA ILE A 96 9.18 25.80 0.11
C ILE A 96 9.21 24.42 0.78
N GLU A 97 9.23 23.33 0.00
CA GLU A 97 9.23 21.96 0.53
C GLU A 97 10.53 21.66 1.29
N GLU A 98 11.70 22.00 0.72
CA GLU A 98 13.00 21.80 1.38
C GLU A 98 13.17 22.67 2.63
N THR A 99 12.66 23.91 2.59
CA THR A 99 12.63 24.79 3.75
C THR A 99 11.79 24.19 4.87
N ASN A 100 10.57 23.76 4.58
CA ASN A 100 9.69 23.13 5.56
C ASN A 100 10.31 21.84 6.12
N ARG A 101 10.91 21.02 5.28
CA ARG A 101 11.60 19.78 5.70
C ARG A 101 12.73 20.07 6.68
N ALA A 102 13.55 21.08 6.41
CA ALA A 102 14.64 21.48 7.30
C ALA A 102 14.12 22.00 8.65
N LEU A 103 13.06 22.82 8.65
CA LEU A 103 12.44 23.34 9.87
C LEU A 103 11.75 22.25 10.69
N ILE A 104 11.08 21.27 10.06
CA ILE A 104 10.52 20.09 10.72
C ILE A 104 11.64 19.29 11.42
N LYS A 105 12.75 19.07 10.71
CA LYS A 105 13.91 18.37 11.27
C LYS A 105 14.50 19.13 12.44
N LEU A 106 14.59 20.47 12.35
CA LEU A 106 15.06 21.31 13.45
C LEU A 106 14.15 21.20 14.68
N CYS A 107 12.83 21.27 14.51
CA CYS A 107 11.87 21.06 15.62
C CYS A 107 12.06 19.71 16.30
N LYS A 108 12.25 18.64 15.53
CA LYS A 108 12.49 17.28 16.04
C LYS A 108 13.82 17.19 16.81
N ASN A 109 14.89 17.75 16.26
CA ASN A 109 16.23 17.71 16.88
C ASN A 109 16.29 18.50 18.20
N LEU A 110 15.62 19.65 18.25
CA LEU A 110 15.54 20.48 19.46
C LEU A 110 14.45 20.01 20.42
N ASN A 111 13.59 19.06 20.02
CA ASN A 111 12.37 18.70 20.73
C ASN A 111 11.54 19.94 21.13
N LYS A 112 11.40 20.89 20.20
CA LYS A 112 10.82 22.20 20.43
C LYS A 112 9.60 22.40 19.54
N PHE A 113 8.51 22.93 20.12
CA PHE A 113 7.34 23.28 19.33
C PHE A 113 7.68 24.31 18.24
N GLY A 114 7.13 24.12 17.04
CA GLY A 114 7.34 25.05 15.94
C GLY A 114 6.94 26.49 16.30
N SER A 115 5.88 26.66 17.11
CA SER A 115 5.43 27.97 17.63
C SER A 115 6.43 28.65 18.57
N ARG A 116 7.41 27.92 19.07
CA ARG A 116 8.48 28.42 19.94
C ARG A 116 9.83 28.52 19.24
N LEU A 117 9.88 28.18 17.95
CA LEU A 117 11.09 28.26 17.14
C LEU A 117 11.45 29.73 16.90
N THR A 118 12.65 30.11 17.32
CA THR A 118 13.15 31.48 17.16
C THR A 118 14.07 31.61 15.96
N GLN A 119 14.26 32.84 15.47
CA GLN A 119 15.24 33.12 14.41
C GLN A 119 16.63 32.62 14.83
N LYS A 120 17.01 32.79 16.11
CA LYS A 120 18.27 32.27 16.64
C LYS A 120 18.41 30.77 16.51
N ASP A 121 17.37 30.00 16.85
CA ASP A 121 17.39 28.53 16.68
C ASP A 121 17.66 28.13 15.22
N ILE A 122 17.08 28.88 14.27
CA ILE A 122 17.24 28.64 12.83
C ILE A 122 18.66 28.99 12.36
N MET A 123 19.20 30.10 12.84
CA MET A 123 20.54 30.60 12.47
C MET A 123 21.67 29.78 13.11
N ASP A 124 21.49 29.27 14.33
CA ASP A 124 22.50 28.49 15.05
C ASP A 124 22.63 27.05 14.50
N ASN A 125 21.69 26.57 13.69
CA ASN A 125 21.75 25.25 13.09
C ASN A 125 22.42 25.27 11.72
N GLN A 126 23.39 24.37 11.52
CA GLN A 126 24.23 24.33 10.32
C GLN A 126 23.45 24.20 8.99
N ILE A 127 22.31 23.50 8.98
CA ILE A 127 21.49 23.30 7.78
C ILE A 127 20.55 24.48 7.58
N THR A 128 19.80 24.84 8.62
CA THR A 128 18.76 25.88 8.49
C THR A 128 19.33 27.28 8.38
N SER A 129 20.56 27.54 8.82
CA SER A 129 21.26 28.82 8.63
C SER A 129 21.49 29.15 7.15
N SER A 130 21.50 28.17 6.26
CA SER A 130 21.63 28.37 4.81
C SER A 130 20.31 28.61 4.06
N ILE A 131 19.18 28.63 4.76
CA ILE A 131 17.87 28.99 4.18
C ILE A 131 17.93 30.48 3.75
N PRO A 132 17.55 30.81 2.51
CA PRO A 132 17.55 32.21 2.07
C PRO A 132 16.53 33.08 2.82
N ASN A 133 16.86 34.33 3.08
CA ASN A 133 15.95 35.35 3.60
C ASN A 133 15.33 35.04 4.98
N ILE A 134 16.05 34.35 5.86
CA ILE A 134 15.60 34.11 7.23
C ILE A 134 15.34 35.41 7.96
N ASN A 135 14.16 35.54 8.54
CA ASN A 135 13.74 36.68 9.35
C ASN A 135 12.83 36.22 10.51
N ASN A 136 12.40 37.17 11.33
CA ASN A 136 11.53 36.90 12.48
C ASN A 136 10.17 36.28 12.12
N ASN A 137 9.73 36.36 10.86
CA ASN A 137 8.47 35.82 10.38
C ASN A 137 8.60 34.41 9.78
N THR A 138 9.81 33.89 9.60
CA THR A 138 10.06 32.60 8.97
C THR A 138 9.32 31.46 9.69
N SER A 139 9.34 31.44 11.02
CA SER A 139 8.61 30.44 11.82
C SER A 139 7.08 30.53 11.64
N ASN A 140 6.52 31.74 11.59
CA ASN A 140 5.08 31.94 11.39
C ASN A 140 4.64 31.48 10.00
N LEU A 141 5.38 31.81 8.94
CA LEU A 141 5.12 31.34 7.59
C LEU A 141 5.14 29.82 7.49
N PHE A 142 6.12 29.19 8.12
CA PHE A 142 6.21 27.73 8.23
C PHE A 142 4.97 27.13 8.91
N LEU A 143 4.58 27.66 10.05
CA LEU A 143 3.41 27.20 10.79
C LEU A 143 2.11 27.35 10.00
N ASP A 144 1.94 28.48 9.31
CA ASP A 144 0.76 28.75 8.51
C ASP A 144 0.68 27.80 7.30
N GLN A 145 1.79 27.51 6.65
CA GLN A 145 1.85 26.52 5.59
C GLN A 145 1.45 25.12 6.09
N MET A 146 1.93 24.70 7.26
CA MET A 146 1.56 23.40 7.85
C MET A 146 0.07 23.36 8.24
N LYS A 147 -0.48 24.46 8.79
CA LYS A 147 -1.92 24.56 9.09
C LYS A 147 -2.76 24.47 7.84
N GLN A 148 -2.39 25.15 6.75
CA GLN A 148 -3.14 25.11 5.49
C GLN A 148 -3.27 23.70 4.93
N LYS A 149 -2.23 22.87 5.01
CA LYS A 149 -2.30 21.45 4.59
C LYS A 149 -3.35 20.66 5.36
N ILE A 150 -3.56 20.95 6.64
CA ILE A 150 -4.59 20.31 7.46
C ILE A 150 -5.96 20.92 7.15
N LEU A 151 -6.08 22.23 7.08
CA LEU A 151 -7.36 22.92 6.79
C LEU A 151 -7.91 22.54 5.41
N LYS A 152 -7.04 22.28 4.43
CA LYS A 152 -7.44 21.78 3.10
C LYS A 152 -8.23 20.47 3.16
N SER A 153 -8.06 19.67 4.21
CA SER A 153 -8.82 18.44 4.42
C SER A 153 -10.31 18.68 4.76
N SER A 154 -10.69 19.90 5.16
CA SER A 154 -12.09 20.24 5.43
C SER A 154 -12.91 20.43 4.14
N ASP A 155 -12.24 20.69 3.02
CA ASP A 155 -12.86 20.90 1.71
C ASP A 155 -12.86 19.61 0.88
N LEU A 156 -13.53 18.58 1.38
CA LEU A 156 -13.63 17.32 0.65
C LEU A 156 -14.45 17.49 -0.63
N PRO A 157 -14.06 16.76 -1.71
CA PRO A 157 -14.77 16.78 -2.97
C PRO A 157 -16.26 16.45 -2.81
N MET A 158 -17.09 17.25 -3.46
CA MET A 158 -18.53 17.03 -3.54
C MET A 158 -19.02 17.15 -4.97
N LYS A 159 -19.94 16.28 -5.35
CA LYS A 159 -20.44 16.15 -6.74
C LYS A 159 -19.36 15.73 -7.73
N ASN A 160 -18.41 14.92 -7.28
CA ASN A 160 -17.32 14.43 -8.09
C ASN A 160 -17.46 12.93 -8.38
N THR A 161 -16.94 12.52 -9.52
CA THR A 161 -16.67 11.14 -9.85
C THR A 161 -15.22 10.83 -9.49
N ILE A 162 -15.01 9.82 -8.65
CA ILE A 162 -13.70 9.46 -8.13
C ILE A 162 -13.38 8.03 -8.52
N LEU A 163 -12.25 7.84 -9.18
CA LEU A 163 -11.70 6.53 -9.50
C LEU A 163 -10.55 6.22 -8.54
N HIS A 164 -10.81 5.34 -7.57
CA HIS A 164 -9.82 4.85 -6.64
C HIS A 164 -9.06 3.70 -7.28
N THR A 165 -7.72 3.81 -7.43
CA THR A 165 -6.91 2.75 -8.02
C THR A 165 -5.90 2.19 -7.04
N GLY A 166 -5.73 0.86 -7.03
CA GLY A 166 -4.74 0.16 -6.22
C GLY A 166 -3.94 -0.85 -7.03
N PRO A 167 -2.62 -0.93 -6.86
CA PRO A 167 -1.81 -1.99 -7.44
C PRO A 167 -2.30 -3.39 -7.04
N HIS A 168 -2.53 -3.59 -5.74
CA HIS A 168 -3.09 -4.81 -5.16
C HIS A 168 -4.38 -4.51 -4.38
N HIS A 169 -5.02 -5.58 -3.89
CA HIS A 169 -6.26 -5.54 -3.13
C HIS A 169 -6.01 -4.94 -1.76
N ASP A 170 -5.80 -4.35 -1.03
CA ASP A 170 -5.59 -3.76 0.28
C ASP A 170 -4.88 -2.40 0.23
N ASP A 171 -4.18 -2.08 -0.87
CA ASP A 171 -3.41 -0.84 -1.00
C ASP A 171 -4.26 0.41 -0.77
N ILE A 172 -5.47 0.44 -1.35
CA ILE A 172 -6.39 1.58 -1.21
C ILE A 172 -6.85 1.71 0.24
N LEU A 173 -7.25 0.61 0.87
CA LEU A 173 -7.71 0.60 2.26
C LEU A 173 -6.61 1.06 3.21
N LEU A 174 -5.43 0.47 3.09
CA LEU A 174 -4.27 0.77 3.93
C LEU A 174 -3.71 2.18 3.67
N GLY A 175 -3.87 2.70 2.45
CA GLY A 175 -3.35 4.01 2.08
C GLY A 175 -4.12 5.16 2.73
N TYR A 176 -5.46 5.17 2.59
CA TYR A 176 -6.24 6.35 2.96
C TYR A 176 -7.74 6.09 3.24
N SER A 177 -8.10 4.93 3.77
CA SER A 177 -9.50 4.58 4.08
C SER A 177 -10.28 5.62 4.92
N PRO A 178 -9.67 6.39 5.85
CA PRO A 178 -10.39 7.44 6.55
C PRO A 178 -10.99 8.50 5.62
N VAL A 179 -10.27 8.89 4.57
CA VAL A 179 -10.76 9.83 3.56
C VAL A 179 -11.90 9.20 2.76
N ILE A 180 -11.72 7.95 2.31
CA ILE A 180 -12.72 7.20 1.53
C ILE A 180 -14.04 7.12 2.29
N ASN A 181 -13.99 6.86 3.59
CA ASN A 181 -15.18 6.78 4.42
C ASN A 181 -16.06 8.05 4.33
N HIS A 182 -15.44 9.23 4.25
CA HIS A 182 -16.16 10.47 4.05
C HIS A 182 -16.67 10.64 2.60
N LEU A 183 -15.86 10.25 1.61
CA LEU A 183 -16.21 10.37 0.19
C LEU A 183 -17.41 9.48 -0.20
N VAL A 184 -17.41 8.22 0.25
CA VAL A 184 -18.47 7.26 -0.10
C VAL A 184 -19.79 7.51 0.63
N ARG A 185 -19.76 8.15 1.80
CA ARG A 185 -20.97 8.53 2.54
C ARG A 185 -21.67 9.74 1.96
N SER A 186 -21.03 10.50 1.09
CA SER A 186 -21.68 11.56 0.35
C SER A 186 -22.42 10.99 -0.85
N ALA A 187 -23.75 10.96 -0.80
CA ALA A 187 -24.60 10.53 -1.92
C ALA A 187 -24.44 11.40 -3.19
N LYS A 188 -23.71 12.51 -3.09
CA LYS A 188 -23.43 13.40 -4.22
C LYS A 188 -22.19 12.95 -5.02
N ASN A 189 -21.34 12.11 -4.45
CA ASN A 189 -20.17 11.59 -5.11
C ASN A 189 -20.46 10.23 -5.75
N THR A 190 -19.81 9.94 -6.86
CA THR A 190 -19.77 8.61 -7.46
C THR A 190 -18.36 8.04 -7.26
N ASN A 191 -18.27 6.91 -6.58
CA ASN A 191 -17.00 6.28 -6.28
C ASN A 191 -16.87 4.96 -7.04
N TYR A 192 -15.77 4.80 -7.78
CA TYR A 192 -15.36 3.60 -8.47
C TYR A 192 -14.05 3.10 -7.89
N PHE A 193 -13.91 1.79 -7.73
CA PHE A 193 -12.71 1.15 -7.20
C PHE A 193 -12.13 0.22 -8.25
N ALA A 194 -10.84 0.28 -8.46
CA ALA A 194 -10.16 -0.53 -9.47
C ALA A 194 -8.86 -1.12 -8.91
N VAL A 195 -8.80 -2.43 -8.84
CA VAL A 195 -7.58 -3.15 -8.53
C VAL A 195 -6.91 -3.58 -9.83
N MET A 196 -5.63 -3.22 -9.97
CA MET A 196 -4.90 -3.39 -11.21
C MET A 196 -4.41 -4.81 -11.43
N THR A 197 -3.97 -5.51 -10.38
CA THR A 197 -3.45 -6.88 -10.48
C THR A 197 -4.29 -7.89 -9.70
N SER A 198 -4.09 -9.17 -9.96
CA SER A 198 -4.85 -10.24 -9.28
C SER A 198 -4.40 -10.51 -7.85
N GLY A 199 -3.19 -10.08 -7.44
CA GLY A 199 -2.67 -10.25 -6.09
C GLY A 199 -2.56 -11.70 -5.59
N PHE A 200 -2.59 -12.70 -6.48
CA PHE A 200 -2.68 -14.12 -6.11
C PHE A 200 -1.48 -14.63 -5.32
N THR A 201 -0.31 -14.01 -5.46
CA THR A 201 0.92 -14.44 -4.77
C THR A 201 0.83 -14.25 -3.25
N SER A 202 -0.02 -13.37 -2.78
CA SER A 202 -0.22 -13.12 -1.34
C SER A 202 -1.12 -14.16 -0.67
N VAL A 203 -1.74 -15.07 -1.43
CA VAL A 203 -2.60 -16.13 -0.89
C VAL A 203 -1.82 -17.43 -0.75
N THR A 204 -1.68 -17.93 0.48
CA THR A 204 -0.91 -19.16 0.74
C THR A 204 -1.62 -20.42 0.23
N ASN A 205 -0.83 -21.44 -0.16
CA ASN A 205 -1.38 -22.75 -0.54
C ASN A 205 -2.16 -23.37 0.61
N LYS A 206 -1.66 -23.21 1.84
CA LYS A 206 -2.31 -23.72 3.06
C LYS A 206 -3.69 -23.11 3.26
N TYR A 207 -3.83 -21.78 3.06
CA TYR A 207 -5.13 -21.11 3.19
C TYR A 207 -6.16 -21.68 2.21
N ILE A 208 -5.80 -21.80 0.93
CA ILE A 208 -6.69 -22.37 -0.10
C ILE A 208 -7.02 -23.85 0.20
N SER A 209 -6.03 -24.66 0.56
CA SER A 209 -6.23 -26.07 0.90
C SER A 209 -7.22 -26.25 2.07
N ASN A 210 -7.07 -25.43 3.11
CA ASN A 210 -7.99 -25.43 4.25
C ASN A 210 -9.41 -25.02 3.84
N LEU A 211 -9.54 -23.99 3.00
CA LEU A 211 -10.85 -23.53 2.52
C LEU A 211 -11.51 -24.57 1.60
N LEU A 212 -10.76 -25.26 0.74
CA LEU A 212 -11.25 -26.36 -0.09
C LEU A 212 -11.71 -27.54 0.76
N SER A 213 -10.94 -27.93 1.77
CA SER A 213 -11.31 -29.00 2.70
C SER A 213 -12.61 -28.68 3.43
N LYS A 214 -12.77 -27.41 3.86
CA LYS A 214 -14.01 -26.96 4.49
C LYS A 214 -15.19 -26.92 3.51
N THR A 215 -14.93 -26.53 2.25
CA THR A 215 -15.93 -26.56 1.19
C THR A 215 -16.42 -27.98 0.93
N LEU A 216 -15.49 -28.96 0.86
CA LEU A 216 -15.81 -30.37 0.69
C LEU A 216 -16.69 -30.89 1.84
N GLU A 217 -16.35 -30.54 3.09
CA GLU A 217 -17.15 -30.90 4.27
C GLU A 217 -18.59 -30.37 4.18
N LEU A 218 -18.74 -29.08 3.80
CA LEU A 218 -20.04 -28.43 3.68
C LEU A 218 -20.88 -28.97 2.50
N ILE A 219 -20.26 -29.41 1.41
CA ILE A 219 -20.95 -30.05 0.31
C ILE A 219 -21.47 -31.45 0.78
N LYS A 220 -20.59 -32.26 1.39
CA LYS A 220 -20.95 -33.60 1.88
C LYS A 220 -22.03 -33.56 2.97
N SER A 221 -22.04 -32.53 3.81
CA SER A 221 -23.06 -32.30 4.83
C SER A 221 -24.31 -31.55 4.33
N GLU A 222 -24.45 -31.38 3.01
CA GLU A 222 -25.57 -30.73 2.34
C GLU A 222 -25.84 -29.26 2.78
N LYS A 223 -24.82 -28.57 3.29
CA LYS A 223 -24.94 -27.15 3.71
C LYS A 223 -24.81 -26.15 2.57
N ILE A 224 -24.33 -26.59 1.39
CA ILE A 224 -24.25 -25.81 0.15
C ILE A 224 -25.36 -26.30 -0.80
N GLN A 225 -26.55 -25.76 -0.67
CA GLN A 225 -27.72 -26.23 -1.40
C GLN A 225 -27.84 -25.71 -2.83
N MET A 226 -27.16 -24.59 -3.17
CA MET A 226 -27.26 -23.99 -4.50
C MET A 226 -26.83 -24.94 -5.63
N ILE A 227 -25.92 -25.86 -5.37
CA ILE A 227 -25.45 -26.88 -6.34
C ILE A 227 -26.50 -27.93 -6.70
N LYS A 228 -27.60 -28.01 -5.94
CA LYS A 228 -28.71 -28.94 -6.20
C LYS A 228 -29.72 -28.41 -7.23
N TYR A 229 -29.64 -27.11 -7.60
CA TYR A 229 -30.50 -26.54 -8.64
C TYR A 229 -30.04 -27.00 -10.03
N PRO A 230 -30.95 -27.44 -10.89
CA PRO A 230 -30.60 -28.08 -12.17
C PRO A 230 -29.72 -27.22 -13.09
N ASP A 231 -29.91 -25.91 -13.09
CA ASP A 231 -29.22 -24.95 -13.94
C ASP A 231 -27.96 -24.35 -13.29
N PHE A 232 -27.61 -24.77 -12.07
CA PHE A 232 -26.49 -24.17 -11.34
C PHE A 232 -25.17 -24.27 -12.12
N PHE A 233 -24.86 -25.40 -12.68
CA PHE A 233 -23.61 -25.64 -13.41
C PHE A 233 -23.57 -25.03 -14.82
N ASP A 234 -24.72 -24.64 -15.39
CA ASP A 234 -24.76 -23.98 -16.69
C ASP A 234 -24.59 -22.46 -16.57
N SER A 235 -25.48 -21.83 -15.83
CA SER A 235 -25.49 -20.36 -15.65
C SER A 235 -25.79 -19.93 -14.20
N GLY A 236 -26.34 -20.82 -13.40
CA GLY A 236 -26.79 -20.54 -12.03
C GLY A 236 -25.65 -20.09 -11.10
N PHE A 237 -24.41 -20.55 -11.34
CA PHE A 237 -23.25 -20.10 -10.56
C PHE A 237 -22.97 -18.59 -10.71
N LYS A 238 -23.43 -17.95 -11.78
CA LYS A 238 -23.34 -16.49 -12.00
C LYS A 238 -24.47 -15.73 -11.32
N LEU A 239 -25.63 -16.40 -11.17
CA LEU A 239 -26.81 -15.78 -10.57
C LEU A 239 -26.55 -15.52 -9.09
N LYS A 240 -26.95 -14.34 -8.63
CA LYS A 240 -26.80 -13.92 -7.22
C LYS A 240 -25.36 -13.88 -6.70
N LYS A 241 -24.32 -13.95 -7.57
CA LYS A 241 -22.92 -13.88 -7.14
C LYS A 241 -22.65 -12.63 -6.28
N ALA A 242 -23.17 -11.48 -6.70
CA ALA A 242 -23.05 -10.24 -5.94
C ALA A 242 -23.73 -10.30 -4.56
N LYS A 243 -24.80 -11.09 -4.40
CA LYS A 243 -25.50 -11.26 -3.12
C LYS A 243 -24.69 -12.04 -2.09
N ASP A 244 -23.74 -12.87 -2.52
CA ASP A 244 -22.85 -13.59 -1.61
C ASP A 244 -22.09 -12.62 -0.70
N VAL A 245 -21.73 -11.43 -1.21
CA VAL A 245 -21.05 -10.37 -0.45
C VAL A 245 -21.92 -9.89 0.71
N TYR A 246 -23.16 -9.51 0.42
CA TYR A 246 -24.08 -9.01 1.46
C TYR A 246 -24.45 -10.07 2.47
N HIS A 247 -24.64 -11.33 2.01
CA HIS A 247 -24.89 -12.46 2.91
C HIS A 247 -23.70 -12.73 3.83
N TYR A 248 -22.49 -12.60 3.34
CA TYR A 248 -21.30 -12.73 4.17
C TYR A 248 -21.24 -11.62 5.21
N LEU A 249 -21.43 -10.35 4.81
CA LEU A 249 -21.39 -9.19 5.71
C LEU A 249 -22.50 -9.26 6.78
N ASP A 250 -23.70 -9.77 6.46
CA ASP A 250 -24.74 -10.07 7.45
C ASP A 250 -24.25 -11.04 8.53
N LYS A 251 -23.38 -11.99 8.16
CA LYS A 251 -22.82 -12.94 9.12
C LYS A 251 -21.66 -12.35 9.92
N VAL A 252 -20.93 -11.38 9.35
CA VAL A 252 -20.00 -10.55 10.10
C VAL A 252 -20.75 -9.74 11.15
N ALA A 253 -21.77 -9.01 10.75
CA ALA A 253 -22.59 -8.18 11.66
C ALA A 253 -23.25 -8.97 12.80
N SER A 254 -23.67 -10.22 12.53
CA SER A 254 -24.26 -11.10 13.53
C SER A 254 -23.23 -11.97 14.28
N GLN A 255 -21.93 -11.78 14.06
CA GLN A 255 -20.85 -12.58 14.65
C GLN A 255 -21.00 -14.09 14.43
N ASN A 256 -21.63 -14.49 13.32
CA ASN A 256 -21.88 -15.88 12.97
C ASN A 256 -20.73 -16.47 12.15
N THR A 257 -19.72 -16.99 12.83
CA THR A 257 -18.51 -17.55 12.20
C THR A 257 -18.78 -18.72 11.26
N PHE A 258 -19.76 -19.58 11.60
CA PHE A 258 -20.17 -20.66 10.70
C PHE A 258 -20.79 -20.10 9.41
N GLY A 259 -21.65 -19.10 9.52
CA GLY A 259 -22.25 -18.42 8.37
C GLY A 259 -21.22 -17.72 7.48
N GLN A 260 -20.19 -17.09 8.07
CA GLN A 260 -19.07 -16.51 7.34
C GLN A 260 -18.30 -17.57 6.56
N THR A 261 -17.91 -18.68 7.21
CA THR A 261 -17.23 -19.81 6.57
C THR A 261 -18.06 -20.36 5.42
N ARG A 262 -19.38 -20.55 5.61
CA ARG A 262 -20.29 -21.02 4.55
C ARG A 262 -20.34 -20.02 3.38
N GLY A 263 -20.34 -18.74 3.63
CA GLY A 263 -20.31 -17.68 2.59
C GLY A 263 -19.04 -17.76 1.72
N LEU A 264 -17.88 -17.97 2.35
CA LEU A 264 -16.62 -18.21 1.63
C LEU A 264 -16.68 -19.48 0.77
N CYS A 265 -17.22 -20.56 1.32
CA CYS A 265 -17.38 -21.83 0.59
C CYS A 265 -18.35 -21.70 -0.59
N HIS A 266 -19.42 -20.90 -0.47
CA HIS A 266 -20.29 -20.55 -1.61
C HIS A 266 -19.51 -19.88 -2.73
N ARG A 267 -18.71 -18.84 -2.41
CA ARG A 267 -17.89 -18.17 -3.40
C ARG A 267 -16.83 -19.10 -3.99
N MET A 268 -16.21 -19.96 -3.19
CA MET A 268 -15.25 -20.96 -3.64
C MET A 268 -15.87 -21.92 -4.68
N VAL A 269 -17.06 -22.44 -4.41
CA VAL A 269 -17.78 -23.32 -5.35
C VAL A 269 -18.06 -22.60 -6.67
N ARG A 270 -18.55 -21.34 -6.64
CA ARG A 270 -18.78 -20.56 -7.86
C ARG A 270 -17.49 -20.33 -8.64
N SER A 271 -16.39 -20.07 -7.96
CA SER A 271 -15.09 -19.85 -8.59
C SER A 271 -14.58 -21.12 -9.27
N LEU A 272 -14.72 -22.29 -8.62
CA LEU A 272 -14.34 -23.58 -9.21
C LEU A 272 -15.16 -23.88 -10.47
N VAL A 273 -16.48 -23.71 -10.42
CA VAL A 273 -17.36 -23.92 -11.59
C VAL A 273 -16.99 -22.99 -12.74
N ASP A 274 -16.69 -21.72 -12.45
CA ASP A 274 -16.29 -20.73 -13.46
C ASP A 274 -14.92 -21.03 -14.08
N ILE A 275 -13.93 -21.44 -13.28
CA ILE A 275 -12.57 -21.72 -13.76
C ILE A 275 -12.52 -22.98 -14.62
N TYR A 276 -13.14 -24.05 -14.14
CA TYR A 276 -13.02 -25.39 -14.73
C TYR A 276 -14.21 -25.79 -15.60
N SER A 277 -15.22 -24.92 -15.71
CA SER A 277 -16.45 -25.18 -16.49
C SER A 277 -17.13 -26.50 -16.09
N LEU A 278 -17.18 -26.77 -14.78
CA LEU A 278 -17.72 -28.00 -14.21
C LEU A 278 -19.21 -28.14 -14.53
N LYS A 279 -19.69 -29.37 -14.76
CA LYS A 279 -21.05 -29.68 -15.20
C LYS A 279 -21.88 -30.43 -14.18
N SER A 280 -21.27 -30.96 -13.11
CA SER A 280 -21.96 -31.77 -12.12
C SER A 280 -21.33 -31.63 -10.72
N ILE A 281 -22.07 -32.12 -9.71
CA ILE A 281 -21.58 -32.20 -8.35
C ILE A 281 -20.39 -33.19 -8.28
N ASP A 282 -20.43 -34.29 -9.02
CA ASP A 282 -19.35 -35.28 -9.02
C ASP A 282 -18.06 -34.71 -9.58
N GLU A 283 -18.12 -33.93 -10.68
CA GLU A 283 -16.99 -33.22 -11.22
C GLU A 283 -16.43 -32.18 -10.21
N LEU A 284 -17.32 -31.47 -9.50
CA LEU A 284 -16.92 -30.51 -8.48
C LEU A 284 -16.18 -31.19 -7.32
N LEU A 285 -16.73 -32.31 -6.80
CA LEU A 285 -16.09 -33.08 -5.74
C LEU A 285 -14.75 -33.67 -6.17
N PHE A 286 -14.69 -34.21 -7.39
CA PHE A 286 -13.44 -34.70 -7.96
C PHE A 286 -12.40 -33.59 -8.04
N LYS A 287 -12.77 -32.41 -8.60
CA LYS A 287 -11.83 -31.29 -8.77
C LYS A 287 -11.34 -30.71 -7.44
N ILE A 288 -12.21 -30.63 -6.42
CA ILE A 288 -11.78 -30.20 -5.08
C ILE A 288 -10.72 -31.14 -4.52
N ASN A 289 -10.95 -32.47 -4.61
CA ASN A 289 -9.98 -33.46 -4.12
C ASN A 289 -8.67 -33.43 -4.92
N ASP A 290 -8.74 -33.26 -6.24
CA ASP A 290 -7.58 -33.10 -7.14
C ASP A 290 -6.69 -31.91 -6.72
N ILE A 291 -7.29 -30.76 -6.46
CA ILE A 291 -6.56 -29.56 -6.02
C ILE A 291 -5.97 -29.76 -4.61
N ILE A 292 -6.71 -30.38 -3.68
CA ILE A 292 -6.19 -30.68 -2.34
C ILE A 292 -4.99 -31.63 -2.45
N GLN A 293 -5.08 -32.67 -3.29
CA GLN A 293 -3.98 -33.59 -3.56
C GLN A 293 -2.77 -32.87 -4.17
N TYR A 294 -2.99 -31.97 -5.16
CA TYR A 294 -1.93 -31.13 -5.72
C TYR A 294 -1.20 -30.35 -4.62
N PHE A 295 -1.92 -29.66 -3.73
CA PHE A 295 -1.28 -28.89 -2.65
C PHE A 295 -0.54 -29.77 -1.63
N SER A 296 -0.92 -31.03 -1.46
CA SER A 296 -0.22 -31.97 -0.57
C SER A 296 1.16 -32.38 -1.10
N THR A 297 1.39 -32.24 -2.40
CA THR A 297 2.63 -32.62 -3.09
C THR A 297 3.51 -31.43 -3.44
N CYS A 298 2.98 -30.20 -3.36
CA CYS A 298 3.74 -29.00 -3.64
C CYS A 298 4.81 -28.75 -2.57
N TYR A 299 5.98 -28.34 -3.03
CA TYR A 299 6.99 -27.76 -2.13
C TYR A 299 6.77 -26.26 -1.94
N ASP A 300 7.25 -25.77 -0.82
CA ASP A 300 7.15 -24.35 -0.51
C ASP A 300 7.90 -23.48 -1.53
N GLY A 301 7.22 -22.47 -2.07
CA GLY A 301 7.79 -21.59 -3.11
C GLY A 301 7.57 -22.08 -4.54
N GLU A 302 6.96 -23.25 -4.72
CA GLU A 302 6.60 -23.71 -6.05
C GLU A 302 5.59 -22.77 -6.72
N LYS A 303 5.87 -22.41 -7.98
CA LYS A 303 4.96 -21.58 -8.78
C LYS A 303 3.70 -22.39 -9.11
N ASN A 304 2.56 -21.90 -8.64
CA ASN A 304 1.30 -22.56 -8.94
C ASN A 304 0.93 -22.45 -10.43
N PRO A 305 0.22 -23.43 -11.01
CA PRO A 305 -0.28 -23.35 -12.37
C PRO A 305 -1.33 -22.26 -12.54
N PRO A 306 -1.59 -21.80 -13.80
CA PRO A 306 -2.44 -20.62 -14.07
C PRO A 306 -3.87 -20.70 -13.52
N ASP A 307 -4.47 -21.88 -13.49
CA ASP A 307 -5.80 -22.12 -12.95
C ASP A 307 -5.84 -21.93 -11.42
N ILE A 308 -4.81 -22.39 -10.70
CA ILE A 308 -4.67 -22.17 -9.26
C ILE A 308 -4.36 -20.69 -8.97
N GLN A 309 -3.52 -20.02 -9.79
CA GLN A 309 -3.30 -18.58 -9.69
C GLN A 309 -4.61 -17.82 -9.86
N LYS A 310 -5.44 -18.22 -10.85
CA LYS A 310 -6.77 -17.64 -11.08
C LYS A 310 -7.70 -17.86 -9.88
N LEU A 311 -7.70 -19.05 -9.27
CA LEU A 311 -8.50 -19.35 -8.09
C LEU A 311 -8.14 -18.44 -6.91
N LYS A 312 -6.84 -18.30 -6.63
CA LYS A 312 -6.32 -17.40 -5.60
C LYS A 312 -6.68 -15.94 -5.87
N GLY A 313 -6.54 -15.48 -7.13
CA GLY A 313 -6.92 -14.14 -7.54
C GLY A 313 -8.43 -13.88 -7.36
N MET A 314 -9.29 -14.81 -7.73
CA MET A 314 -10.75 -14.68 -7.55
C MET A 314 -11.16 -14.63 -6.07
N LEU A 315 -10.36 -15.21 -5.18
CA LEU A 315 -10.58 -15.05 -3.75
C LEU A 315 -10.22 -13.64 -3.29
N ARG A 316 -9.09 -13.09 -3.75
CA ARG A 316 -8.71 -11.70 -3.46
C ARG A 316 -9.75 -10.70 -3.98
N GLU A 317 -10.31 -10.96 -5.16
CA GLU A 317 -11.42 -10.16 -5.70
C GLU A 317 -12.65 -10.18 -4.78
N PHE A 318 -12.99 -11.34 -4.22
CA PHE A 318 -14.09 -11.42 -3.26
C PHE A 318 -13.81 -10.63 -1.98
N GLU A 319 -12.59 -10.68 -1.48
CA GLU A 319 -12.17 -9.91 -0.32
C GLU A 319 -12.29 -8.40 -0.58
N GLU A 320 -11.94 -7.94 -1.76
CA GLU A 320 -12.10 -6.54 -2.20
C GLU A 320 -13.57 -6.14 -2.30
N GLU A 321 -14.40 -7.00 -2.92
CA GLU A 321 -15.85 -6.80 -2.98
C GLU A 321 -16.46 -6.70 -1.56
N LEU A 322 -16.03 -7.55 -0.61
CA LEU A 322 -16.45 -7.50 0.79
C LEU A 322 -16.05 -6.17 1.43
N THR A 323 -14.82 -5.75 1.22
CA THR A 323 -14.27 -4.53 1.82
C THR A 323 -15.07 -3.30 1.40
N TRP A 324 -15.26 -3.07 0.11
CA TRP A 324 -15.95 -1.87 -0.34
C TRP A 324 -17.45 -1.93 -0.12
N ALA A 325 -18.06 -3.12 -0.14
CA ALA A 325 -19.45 -3.27 0.29
C ALA A 325 -19.63 -3.00 1.80
N HIS A 326 -18.64 -3.32 2.63
CA HIS A 326 -18.63 -2.93 4.04
C HIS A 326 -18.68 -1.40 4.22
N TYR A 327 -18.07 -0.64 3.31
CA TYR A 327 -18.15 0.83 3.28
C TYR A 327 -19.42 1.35 2.59
N GLY A 328 -20.27 0.47 2.01
CA GLY A 328 -21.52 0.85 1.35
C GLY A 328 -21.40 1.10 -0.16
N VAL A 329 -20.29 0.73 -0.78
CA VAL A 329 -20.10 0.85 -2.24
C VAL A 329 -20.85 -0.28 -2.94
N ASP A 330 -21.56 0.04 -4.03
CA ASP A 330 -22.21 -0.97 -4.89
C ASP A 330 -21.13 -1.80 -5.61
N ILE A 331 -21.27 -3.13 -5.55
CA ILE A 331 -20.31 -4.08 -6.14
C ILE A 331 -20.08 -3.83 -7.63
N LYS A 332 -21.09 -3.33 -8.37
CA LYS A 332 -20.94 -2.99 -9.80
C LYS A 332 -19.92 -1.88 -10.06
N ASN A 333 -19.54 -1.12 -9.03
CA ASN A 333 -18.53 -0.04 -9.09
C ASN A 333 -17.13 -0.52 -8.74
N ILE A 334 -16.93 -1.83 -8.52
CA ILE A 334 -15.65 -2.44 -8.20
C ILE A 334 -15.12 -3.20 -9.43
N TYR A 335 -13.92 -2.85 -9.87
CA TYR A 335 -13.30 -3.39 -11.08
C TYR A 335 -12.01 -4.13 -10.76
N HIS A 336 -11.84 -5.30 -11.37
CA HIS A 336 -10.64 -6.12 -11.26
C HIS A 336 -10.00 -6.23 -12.65
N LEU A 337 -8.96 -5.44 -12.92
CA LEU A 337 -8.38 -5.37 -14.26
C LEU A 337 -7.49 -6.57 -14.59
N ARG A 338 -6.86 -7.18 -13.60
CA ARG A 338 -6.02 -8.38 -13.77
C ARG A 338 -4.95 -8.16 -14.83
N LEU A 339 -4.23 -7.01 -14.79
CA LEU A 339 -3.22 -6.67 -15.77
C LEU A 339 -2.23 -7.82 -15.94
N GLY A 340 -1.98 -8.19 -17.20
CA GLY A 340 -1.34 -9.45 -17.55
C GLY A 340 0.16 -9.48 -17.35
N PHE A 341 0.81 -8.34 -17.07
CA PHE A 341 2.22 -8.31 -16.69
C PHE A 341 2.50 -8.97 -15.33
N TYR A 342 1.47 -9.10 -14.49
CA TYR A 342 1.58 -9.70 -13.16
C TYR A 342 1.46 -11.23 -13.23
N LYS A 343 2.59 -11.94 -13.24
CA LYS A 343 2.66 -13.41 -13.40
C LYS A 343 3.23 -14.14 -12.18
N GLY A 344 3.47 -13.43 -11.08
CA GLY A 344 3.99 -14.00 -9.83
C GLY A 344 5.45 -14.46 -9.89
N ASP A 345 6.19 -13.98 -10.87
CA ASP A 345 7.64 -14.14 -10.93
C ASP A 345 8.34 -13.05 -10.11
N ILE A 346 9.59 -13.28 -9.72
CA ILE A 346 10.41 -12.30 -8.97
C ILE A 346 10.50 -10.98 -9.75
N PHE A 347 10.66 -11.09 -11.07
CA PHE A 347 10.59 -9.95 -11.99
C PHE A 347 9.30 -10.07 -12.79
N THR A 348 8.42 -9.09 -12.64
CA THR A 348 7.20 -9.02 -13.46
C THR A 348 7.56 -8.66 -14.91
N GLU A 349 6.69 -9.02 -15.86
CA GLU A 349 6.89 -8.61 -17.25
C GLU A 349 6.76 -7.10 -17.43
N THR A 350 7.29 -6.56 -18.52
CA THR A 350 7.02 -5.18 -18.93
C THR A 350 5.55 -5.05 -19.33
N PRO A 351 4.84 -4.00 -18.88
CA PRO A 351 3.47 -3.74 -19.30
C PRO A 351 3.36 -3.57 -20.80
N ASP A 352 2.35 -4.21 -21.40
CA ASP A 352 2.04 -4.15 -22.83
C ASP A 352 0.85 -3.23 -23.11
N ARG A 353 0.87 -2.56 -24.26
CA ARG A 353 -0.13 -1.57 -24.63
C ARG A 353 -1.54 -2.15 -24.75
N GLU A 354 -1.70 -3.28 -25.44
CA GLU A 354 -3.00 -3.90 -25.67
C GLU A 354 -3.51 -4.67 -24.46
N ARG A 355 -2.61 -5.39 -23.81
CA ARG A 355 -2.91 -6.25 -22.66
C ARG A 355 -3.14 -5.46 -21.36
N ASP A 356 -2.32 -4.43 -21.09
CA ASP A 356 -2.27 -3.78 -19.79
C ASP A 356 -2.75 -2.31 -19.83
N ILE A 357 -2.34 -1.51 -20.82
CA ILE A 357 -2.68 -0.07 -20.86
C ILE A 357 -4.11 0.15 -21.37
N LYS A 358 -4.53 -0.54 -22.41
CA LYS A 358 -5.86 -0.38 -23.01
C LYS A 358 -7.03 -0.67 -22.04
N PRO A 359 -6.96 -1.67 -21.12
CA PRO A 359 -7.98 -1.83 -20.08
C PRO A 359 -8.10 -0.61 -19.15
N ILE A 360 -6.99 0.04 -18.81
CA ILE A 360 -6.98 1.25 -17.97
C ILE A 360 -7.64 2.40 -18.71
N ILE A 361 -7.29 2.62 -19.98
CA ILE A 361 -7.91 3.65 -20.83
C ILE A 361 -9.43 3.44 -20.88
N LYS A 362 -9.89 2.22 -21.17
CA LYS A 362 -11.33 1.90 -21.23
C LYS A 362 -12.04 2.17 -19.90
N LEU A 363 -11.38 1.91 -18.78
CA LEU A 363 -11.94 2.18 -17.47
C LEU A 363 -12.06 3.68 -17.20
N ILE A 364 -11.01 4.46 -17.48
CA ILE A 364 -11.02 5.92 -17.31
C ILE A 364 -12.10 6.55 -18.21
N ASP A 365 -12.21 6.13 -19.46
CA ASP A 365 -13.25 6.63 -20.37
C ASP A 365 -14.66 6.27 -19.88
N LYS A 366 -14.85 5.04 -19.39
CA LYS A 366 -16.14 4.57 -18.86
C LYS A 366 -16.57 5.32 -17.61
N THR A 367 -15.64 5.59 -16.71
CA THR A 367 -15.93 6.22 -15.42
C THR A 367 -15.90 7.74 -15.47
N ASN A 368 -15.18 8.31 -16.47
CA ASN A 368 -14.97 9.74 -16.67
C ASN A 368 -14.71 10.49 -15.36
N PRO A 369 -13.64 10.18 -14.62
CA PRO A 369 -13.42 10.67 -13.27
C PRO A 369 -12.95 12.13 -13.25
N ASP A 370 -13.39 12.86 -12.22
CA ASP A 370 -12.84 14.17 -11.86
C ASP A 370 -11.55 14.02 -11.04
N ILE A 371 -11.45 12.91 -10.28
CA ILE A 371 -10.29 12.59 -9.44
C ILE A 371 -9.88 11.14 -9.67
N ILE A 372 -8.60 10.90 -9.92
CA ILE A 372 -7.99 9.58 -9.95
C ILE A 372 -7.04 9.47 -8.76
N THR A 373 -7.19 8.42 -7.95
CA THR A 373 -6.24 8.16 -6.88
C THR A 373 -5.29 7.04 -7.27
N LEU A 374 -4.05 7.11 -6.84
CA LEU A 374 -3.06 6.07 -7.13
C LEU A 374 -1.97 5.98 -6.05
N ALA A 375 -1.35 4.81 -5.95
CA ALA A 375 -0.16 4.63 -5.13
C ALA A 375 1.00 5.42 -5.75
N LEU A 376 1.44 6.47 -5.06
CA LEU A 376 2.50 7.37 -5.50
C LEU A 376 3.80 7.04 -4.76
N ASP A 377 4.35 5.88 -5.06
CA ASP A 377 5.61 5.45 -4.47
C ASP A 377 6.77 6.27 -5.04
N PRO A 378 7.76 6.67 -4.20
CA PRO A 378 8.80 7.61 -4.60
C PRO A 378 9.90 6.99 -5.45
N GLU A 379 9.89 5.67 -5.59
CA GLU A 379 10.96 4.92 -6.25
C GLU A 379 10.53 3.46 -6.55
N GLY A 380 11.29 2.77 -7.41
CA GLY A 380 11.02 1.38 -7.79
C GLY A 380 11.67 0.33 -6.89
N SER A 381 12.27 0.72 -5.76
CA SER A 381 12.94 -0.22 -4.84
C SER A 381 11.97 -0.96 -3.90
N GLY A 382 10.70 -0.61 -3.91
CA GLY A 382 9.61 -1.32 -3.26
C GLY A 382 9.06 -2.44 -4.17
N PRO A 383 7.77 -2.78 -4.04
CA PRO A 383 7.16 -3.75 -4.94
C PRO A 383 7.23 -3.28 -6.40
N ASP A 384 7.89 -4.06 -7.27
CA ASP A 384 7.99 -3.80 -8.71
C ASP A 384 6.61 -3.58 -9.36
N THR A 385 5.60 -4.28 -8.86
CA THR A 385 4.21 -4.14 -9.28
C THR A 385 3.68 -2.72 -9.11
N HIS A 386 4.01 -2.04 -8.01
CA HIS A 386 3.57 -0.65 -7.75
C HIS A 386 4.13 0.31 -8.79
N TYR A 387 5.43 0.21 -9.06
CA TYR A 387 6.09 1.01 -10.08
C TYR A 387 5.46 0.80 -11.46
N LYS A 388 5.26 -0.46 -11.87
CA LYS A 388 4.68 -0.80 -13.18
C LYS A 388 3.23 -0.37 -13.30
N VAL A 389 2.43 -0.46 -12.25
CA VAL A 389 1.06 0.06 -12.24
C VAL A 389 1.07 1.59 -12.38
N LEU A 390 1.94 2.29 -11.65
CA LEU A 390 2.08 3.74 -11.76
C LEU A 390 2.41 4.15 -13.20
N GLN A 391 3.42 3.51 -13.82
CA GLN A 391 3.80 3.79 -15.20
C GLN A 391 2.69 3.42 -16.20
N SER A 392 1.95 2.34 -15.96
CA SER A 392 0.80 1.95 -16.80
C SER A 392 -0.33 2.98 -16.76
N ILE A 393 -0.62 3.56 -15.58
CA ILE A 393 -1.60 4.64 -15.43
C ILE A 393 -1.08 5.92 -16.11
N ALA A 394 0.21 6.24 -15.95
CA ALA A 394 0.83 7.41 -16.60
C ALA A 394 0.75 7.30 -18.13
N GLU A 395 1.07 6.13 -18.70
CA GLU A 395 0.95 5.91 -20.16
C GLU A 395 -0.51 6.01 -20.64
N ALA A 396 -1.46 5.44 -19.88
CA ALA A 396 -2.88 5.56 -20.20
C ALA A 396 -3.34 7.03 -20.22
N LEU A 397 -2.94 7.82 -19.22
CA LEU A 397 -3.25 9.26 -19.13
C LEU A 397 -2.56 10.06 -20.24
N ARG A 398 -1.32 9.72 -20.61
CA ARG A 398 -0.60 10.37 -21.73
C ARG A 398 -1.35 10.16 -23.06
N ILE A 399 -1.82 8.94 -23.32
CA ILE A 399 -2.61 8.63 -24.50
C ILE A 399 -3.95 9.38 -24.50
N LEU A 400 -4.63 9.42 -23.36
CA LEU A 400 -5.91 10.13 -23.22
C LEU A 400 -5.75 11.64 -23.39
N SER A 401 -4.69 12.24 -22.82
CA SER A 401 -4.42 13.68 -22.91
C SER A 401 -4.18 14.16 -24.37
N ASN A 402 -3.76 13.26 -25.27
CA ASN A 402 -3.64 13.59 -26.68
C ASN A 402 -5.00 13.71 -27.39
N ASN A 403 -6.06 13.14 -26.83
CA ASN A 403 -7.38 13.03 -27.46
C ASN A 403 -8.49 13.76 -26.69
N LYS A 404 -8.24 14.09 -25.42
CA LYS A 404 -9.24 14.65 -24.51
C LYS A 404 -8.57 15.67 -23.57
N ASP A 405 -9.26 16.76 -23.28
CA ASP A 405 -8.82 17.69 -22.26
C ASP A 405 -8.89 17.04 -20.86
N MET A 406 -7.73 16.80 -20.26
CA MET A 406 -7.57 16.23 -18.93
C MET A 406 -7.14 17.29 -17.89
N SER A 407 -7.11 18.59 -18.25
CA SER A 407 -6.62 19.66 -17.38
C SER A 407 -7.40 19.83 -16.09
N LYS A 408 -8.67 19.39 -16.06
CA LYS A 408 -9.54 19.47 -14.88
C LYS A 408 -9.46 18.24 -13.99
N VAL A 409 -8.86 17.15 -14.46
CA VAL A 409 -8.71 15.92 -13.69
C VAL A 409 -7.60 16.11 -12.66
N LYS A 410 -7.90 15.79 -11.41
CA LYS A 410 -6.92 15.79 -10.32
C LYS A 410 -6.40 14.39 -10.06
N ILE A 411 -5.12 14.31 -9.74
CA ILE A 411 -4.48 13.08 -9.29
C ILE A 411 -4.22 13.20 -7.78
N TRP A 412 -4.72 12.24 -7.02
CA TRP A 412 -4.42 12.11 -5.60
C TRP A 412 -3.48 10.93 -5.38
N GLY A 413 -2.23 11.23 -5.08
CA GLY A 413 -1.24 10.25 -4.69
C GLY A 413 -1.36 9.88 -3.22
N TYR A 414 -1.43 8.60 -2.92
CA TYR A 414 -1.33 8.07 -1.56
C TYR A 414 -0.11 7.16 -1.43
N ARG A 415 0.33 6.90 -0.21
CA ARG A 415 1.32 5.87 0.13
C ARG A 415 0.74 4.97 1.22
N ASN A 416 1.10 3.71 1.18
CA ASN A 416 0.68 2.72 2.16
C ASN A 416 1.84 2.33 3.10
N VAL A 417 1.86 1.08 3.57
CA VAL A 417 2.86 0.60 4.53
C VAL A 417 4.30 0.56 3.99
N TRP A 418 4.48 0.55 2.67
CA TRP A 418 5.81 0.45 2.04
C TRP A 418 6.59 1.76 2.09
N TYR A 419 5.89 2.89 1.95
CA TYR A 419 6.49 4.22 1.91
C TYR A 419 5.69 5.21 2.74
N ARG A 420 6.33 6.28 3.17
CA ARG A 420 5.71 7.38 3.92
C ARG A 420 5.96 8.69 3.20
N PHE A 421 4.96 9.55 3.17
CA PHE A 421 5.19 10.95 2.82
C PHE A 421 5.95 11.64 3.95
N ASP A 422 6.89 12.50 3.57
CA ASP A 422 7.38 13.53 4.48
C ASP A 422 6.28 14.58 4.71
N SER A 423 6.21 15.16 5.91
CA SER A 423 5.21 16.19 6.21
C SER A 423 5.38 17.44 5.34
N ALA A 424 6.59 17.71 4.86
CA ALA A 424 6.83 18.80 3.92
C ALA A 424 6.27 18.50 2.52
N GLU A 425 6.32 17.23 2.11
CA GLU A 425 5.92 16.75 0.77
C GLU A 425 4.40 16.68 0.57
N ALA A 426 3.65 16.32 1.62
CA ALA A 426 2.20 16.20 1.55
C ALA A 426 1.51 17.53 1.27
N ASP A 427 0.41 17.50 0.50
CA ASP A 427 -0.44 18.67 0.20
C ASP A 427 -1.72 18.70 1.02
N ILE A 428 -2.23 17.53 1.38
CA ILE A 428 -3.42 17.35 2.21
C ILE A 428 -3.06 16.45 3.39
N MET A 429 -3.39 16.91 4.60
CA MET A 429 -3.21 16.14 5.84
C MET A 429 -4.58 15.92 6.47
N PHE A 430 -5.13 14.73 6.26
CA PHE A 430 -6.50 14.41 6.67
C PHE A 430 -6.53 13.87 8.11
N PRO A 431 -7.31 14.47 9.02
CA PRO A 431 -7.48 14.02 10.40
C PRO A 431 -8.10 12.63 10.51
N VAL A 432 -7.54 11.80 11.37
CA VAL A 432 -7.99 10.43 11.62
C VAL A 432 -8.39 10.29 13.08
N SER A 433 -9.64 9.94 13.32
CA SER A 433 -10.17 9.66 14.65
C SER A 433 -9.93 8.19 15.06
N LEU A 434 -10.08 7.90 16.36
CA LEU A 434 -10.06 6.51 16.85
C LEU A 434 -11.18 5.67 16.21
N ASN A 435 -12.35 6.27 15.92
CA ASN A 435 -13.42 5.58 15.22
C ASN A 435 -12.98 5.15 13.80
N SER A 436 -12.28 6.03 13.07
CA SER A 436 -11.77 5.69 11.74
C SER A 436 -10.72 4.58 11.79
N MET A 437 -9.88 4.56 12.83
CA MET A 437 -8.90 3.48 13.07
C MET A 437 -9.61 2.14 13.36
N ALA A 438 -10.66 2.17 14.19
CA ALA A 438 -11.46 0.99 14.50
C ALA A 438 -12.15 0.42 13.25
N VAL A 439 -12.71 1.29 12.39
CA VAL A 439 -13.33 0.87 11.12
C VAL A 439 -12.30 0.25 10.18
N LEU A 440 -11.10 0.83 10.04
CA LEU A 440 -10.03 0.22 9.25
C LEU A 440 -9.71 -1.19 9.75
N ARG A 441 -9.48 -1.33 11.05
CA ARG A 441 -9.09 -2.61 11.64
C ARG A 441 -10.18 -3.66 11.49
N ASP A 442 -11.43 -3.28 11.77
CA ASP A 442 -12.58 -4.17 11.62
C ASP A 442 -12.78 -4.63 10.17
N SER A 443 -12.77 -3.70 9.21
CA SER A 443 -12.91 -4.03 7.79
C SER A 443 -11.75 -4.91 7.30
N PHE A 444 -10.50 -4.61 7.69
CA PHE A 444 -9.35 -5.42 7.28
C PHE A 444 -9.47 -6.86 7.80
N LEU A 445 -9.71 -7.05 9.10
CA LEU A 445 -9.74 -8.38 9.72
C LEU A 445 -10.95 -9.22 9.32
N ASN A 446 -12.06 -8.60 8.93
CA ASN A 446 -13.28 -9.30 8.53
C ASN A 446 -13.42 -9.49 7.01
N CYS A 447 -12.71 -8.72 6.20
CA CYS A 447 -12.84 -8.77 4.74
C CYS A 447 -11.61 -9.35 4.03
N TYR A 448 -10.38 -9.00 4.46
CA TYR A 448 -9.15 -9.55 3.87
C TYR A 448 -8.67 -10.81 4.60
N LEU A 449 -9.45 -11.87 4.52
CA LEU A 449 -9.28 -13.09 5.31
C LEU A 449 -7.99 -13.85 4.97
N SER A 450 -7.58 -13.82 3.70
CA SER A 450 -6.30 -14.42 3.28
C SER A 450 -5.08 -13.65 3.79
N GLN A 451 -5.27 -12.40 4.25
CA GLN A 451 -4.21 -11.51 4.76
C GLN A 451 -4.26 -11.31 6.28
N LYS A 452 -5.29 -11.84 6.93
CA LYS A 452 -5.52 -11.64 8.36
C LYS A 452 -4.33 -12.05 9.23
N ASP A 453 -3.69 -13.17 8.88
CA ASP A 453 -2.57 -13.73 9.62
C ASP A 453 -1.21 -13.35 9.00
N ALA A 454 -1.21 -12.60 7.88
CA ALA A 454 -0.01 -12.05 7.29
C ALA A 454 0.46 -10.84 8.10
N SER A 455 1.76 -10.75 8.38
CA SER A 455 2.34 -9.55 8.96
C SER A 455 3.37 -8.95 8.04
N PHE A 456 3.42 -7.63 8.07
CA PHE A 456 4.44 -6.89 7.35
C PHE A 456 5.82 -7.20 7.97
N PRO A 457 6.83 -7.55 7.15
CA PRO A 457 8.18 -7.82 7.65
C PRO A 457 8.85 -6.52 8.10
N SER A 458 8.43 -6.00 9.24
CA SER A 458 8.93 -4.78 9.84
C SER A 458 9.51 -5.07 11.21
N TYR A 459 10.64 -4.43 11.53
CA TYR A 459 11.17 -4.42 12.89
C TYR A 459 10.35 -3.50 13.81
N GLU A 460 9.48 -2.67 13.25
CA GLU A 460 8.69 -1.69 14.02
C GLU A 460 7.44 -2.31 14.64
N LEU A 461 6.84 -3.29 13.96
CA LEU A 461 5.61 -3.93 14.39
C LEU A 461 5.51 -5.36 13.84
N ASP A 462 5.28 -6.31 14.71
CA ASP A 462 4.87 -7.66 14.35
C ASP A 462 3.34 -7.80 14.52
N GLY A 463 2.61 -7.62 13.44
CA GLY A 463 1.16 -7.62 13.44
C GLY A 463 0.57 -7.43 12.04
N PRO A 464 -0.76 -7.40 11.92
CA PRO A 464 -1.43 -7.21 10.64
C PRO A 464 -1.12 -5.84 10.03
N PHE A 465 -1.21 -5.74 8.71
CA PHE A 465 -0.90 -4.51 7.98
C PHE A 465 -1.71 -3.30 8.45
N CYS A 466 -2.96 -3.48 8.86
CA CYS A 466 -3.79 -2.39 9.38
C CYS A 466 -3.23 -1.76 10.66
N ASP A 467 -2.59 -2.54 11.54
CA ASP A 467 -2.00 -2.03 12.77
C ASP A 467 -0.72 -1.21 12.47
N LEU A 468 0.08 -1.62 11.48
CA LEU A 468 1.22 -0.82 11.01
C LEU A 468 0.76 0.49 10.37
N THR A 469 -0.30 0.45 9.56
CA THR A 469 -0.92 1.65 8.98
C THR A 469 -1.34 2.65 10.06
N GLN A 470 -2.03 2.19 11.10
CA GLN A 470 -2.44 3.04 12.23
C GLN A 470 -1.23 3.67 12.93
N LYS A 471 -0.17 2.88 13.15
CA LYS A 471 1.07 3.40 13.73
C LYS A 471 1.68 4.52 12.88
N ILE A 472 1.70 4.37 11.56
CA ILE A 472 2.17 5.40 10.63
C ILE A 472 1.35 6.68 10.78
N TRP A 473 0.03 6.59 10.80
CA TRP A 473 -0.85 7.75 10.95
C TRP A 473 -0.66 8.47 12.29
N VAL A 474 -0.45 7.71 13.37
CA VAL A 474 -0.16 8.28 14.69
C VAL A 474 1.19 9.00 14.69
N GLU A 475 2.22 8.47 14.06
CA GLU A 475 3.53 9.12 13.96
C GLU A 475 3.48 10.41 13.14
N GLN A 476 2.69 10.42 12.06
CA GLN A 476 2.41 11.62 11.26
C GLN A 476 1.72 12.70 12.11
N HIS A 477 0.70 12.33 12.90
CA HIS A 477 0.03 13.24 13.82
C HIS A 477 0.99 13.79 14.89
N ARG A 478 1.80 12.94 15.53
CA ARG A 478 2.78 13.37 16.53
C ARG A 478 3.79 14.38 15.97
N THR A 479 4.18 14.21 14.72
CA THR A 479 5.04 15.19 14.03
C THR A 479 4.33 16.54 13.91
N MET A 480 3.07 16.56 13.51
CA MET A 480 2.29 17.78 13.37
C MET A 480 1.91 18.39 14.73
N GLU A 481 1.71 17.56 15.77
CA GLU A 481 1.52 18.03 17.14
C GLU A 481 2.76 18.75 17.68
N LEU A 482 3.96 18.24 17.38
CA LEU A 482 5.21 18.93 17.72
C LEU A 482 5.34 20.26 16.99
N ILE A 483 4.90 20.34 15.74
CA ILE A 483 4.99 21.57 14.96
C ILE A 483 3.97 22.61 15.41
N LEU A 484 2.70 22.26 15.46
CA LEU A 484 1.59 23.18 15.69
C LEU A 484 1.24 23.40 17.17
N GLY A 485 1.72 22.53 18.04
CA GLY A 485 1.37 22.53 19.46
C GLY A 485 0.06 21.80 19.75
N LYS A 486 -0.10 21.38 21.00
CA LYS A 486 -1.28 20.62 21.46
C LYS A 486 -2.58 21.42 21.39
N ASP A 487 -2.50 22.72 21.62
CA ASP A 487 -3.68 23.61 21.65
C ASP A 487 -4.36 23.71 20.28
N PHE A 488 -3.58 23.60 19.19
CA PHE A 488 -4.15 23.54 17.83
C PHE A 488 -5.17 22.42 17.68
N TRP A 489 -4.96 21.30 18.35
CA TRP A 489 -5.82 20.12 18.29
C TRP A 489 -6.93 20.20 19.36
N TYR A 490 -6.55 20.25 20.62
CA TYR A 490 -7.49 20.06 21.75
C TYR A 490 -8.41 21.25 21.99
N GLN A 491 -7.99 22.48 21.62
CA GLN A 491 -8.79 23.70 21.78
C GLN A 491 -9.49 24.11 20.47
N ASN A 492 -9.37 23.31 19.41
CA ASN A 492 -10.03 23.63 18.15
C ASN A 492 -11.54 23.62 18.28
N LYS A 493 -12.22 24.58 17.64
CA LYS A 493 -13.71 24.63 17.65
C LYS A 493 -14.33 23.51 16.86
N ASP A 494 -13.65 23.02 15.80
CA ASP A 494 -14.10 21.90 14.99
C ASP A 494 -13.87 20.56 15.71
N PRO A 495 -14.95 19.77 15.97
CA PRO A 495 -14.83 18.45 16.58
C PRO A 495 -13.95 17.48 15.79
N HIS A 496 -13.89 17.64 14.47
CA HIS A 496 -13.08 16.81 13.59
C HIS A 496 -11.60 16.89 13.96
N PHE A 497 -11.09 18.10 14.22
CA PHE A 497 -9.71 18.29 14.68
C PHE A 497 -9.50 17.84 16.14
N ARG A 498 -10.49 18.07 17.02
CA ARG A 498 -10.37 17.63 18.42
C ARG A 498 -10.32 16.10 18.57
N ALA A 499 -10.95 15.37 17.66
CA ALA A 499 -10.98 13.90 17.68
C ALA A 499 -9.76 13.26 16.99
N THR A 500 -8.80 14.07 16.53
CA THR A 500 -7.64 13.59 15.75
C THR A 500 -6.62 12.89 16.62
N HIS A 501 -6.27 11.67 16.24
CA HIS A 501 -5.20 10.86 16.83
C HIS A 501 -4.23 10.29 15.78
N GLY A 502 -4.52 10.51 14.51
CA GLY A 502 -3.70 10.16 13.36
C GLY A 502 -3.87 11.15 12.22
N LEU A 503 -3.01 11.12 11.24
CA LEU A 503 -3.13 11.88 10.00
C LEU A 503 -2.86 10.97 8.80
N VAL A 504 -3.69 11.07 7.77
CA VAL A 504 -3.42 10.52 6.44
C VAL A 504 -2.85 11.64 5.56
N TYR A 505 -1.76 11.35 4.88
CA TYR A 505 -1.11 12.28 3.96
C TYR A 505 -1.42 11.93 2.51
N LEU A 506 -1.83 12.94 1.73
CA LEU A 506 -2.05 12.83 0.30
C LEU A 506 -1.25 13.90 -0.45
N LYS A 507 -0.84 13.56 -1.67
CA LYS A 507 -0.29 14.49 -2.65
C LYS A 507 -1.38 14.81 -3.67
N GLU A 508 -1.59 16.09 -3.99
CA GLU A 508 -2.52 16.51 -5.04
C GLU A 508 -1.73 17.06 -6.22
N LEU A 509 -1.95 16.50 -7.40
CA LEU A 509 -1.25 16.85 -8.64
C LEU A 509 -2.27 17.10 -9.76
N THR A 510 -1.92 17.94 -10.71
CA THR A 510 -2.52 17.94 -12.04
C THR A 510 -2.05 16.70 -12.81
N VAL A 511 -2.74 16.35 -13.90
CA VAL A 511 -2.29 15.25 -14.78
C VAL A 511 -0.89 15.54 -15.33
N GLU A 512 -0.59 16.78 -15.71
CA GLU A 512 0.73 17.17 -16.22
C GLU A 512 1.84 16.99 -15.17
N GLU A 513 1.63 17.46 -13.94
CA GLU A 513 2.58 17.28 -12.83
C GLU A 513 2.80 15.80 -12.51
N PHE A 514 1.74 15.00 -12.57
CA PHE A 514 1.85 13.55 -12.39
C PHE A 514 2.66 12.89 -13.51
N LEU A 515 2.43 13.24 -14.77
CA LEU A 515 3.18 12.69 -15.90
C LEU A 515 4.67 13.06 -15.81
N ASN A 516 4.99 14.28 -15.39
CA ASN A 516 6.37 14.71 -15.14
C ASN A 516 7.01 13.93 -13.98
N THR A 517 6.25 13.70 -12.90
CA THR A 517 6.71 12.89 -11.75
C THR A 517 6.97 11.45 -12.17
N ALA A 518 6.06 10.82 -12.92
CA ALA A 518 6.20 9.46 -13.43
C ALA A 518 7.43 9.31 -14.34
N ARG A 519 7.66 10.30 -15.23
CA ARG A 519 8.83 10.31 -16.11
C ARG A 519 10.15 10.46 -15.32
N SER A 520 10.20 11.36 -14.36
CA SER A 520 11.39 11.52 -13.50
C SER A 520 11.69 10.25 -12.71
N LEU A 521 10.64 9.54 -12.28
CA LEU A 521 10.77 8.25 -11.60
C LEU A 521 11.32 7.18 -12.57
N GLU A 522 10.79 7.08 -13.79
CA GLU A 522 11.26 6.18 -14.83
C GLU A 522 12.74 6.41 -15.14
N GLU A 523 13.13 7.66 -15.39
CA GLU A 523 14.53 8.04 -15.65
C GLU A 523 15.47 7.68 -14.49
N SER A 524 14.99 7.75 -13.25
CA SER A 524 15.79 7.39 -12.07
C SER A 524 16.00 5.89 -11.89
N ILE A 525 15.10 5.07 -12.43
CA ILE A 525 15.11 3.60 -12.28
C ILE A 525 15.73 2.94 -13.51
N GLU A 526 15.29 3.33 -14.70
CA GLU A 526 15.66 2.70 -15.96
C GLU A 526 16.84 3.40 -16.64
N GLY A 527 17.24 4.54 -16.11
CA GLY A 527 18.25 5.39 -16.69
C GLY A 527 17.71 6.26 -17.83
N SER A 528 18.30 7.44 -18.03
CA SER A 528 18.04 8.24 -19.21
C SER A 528 18.68 7.53 -20.41
N LEU A 529 17.89 7.14 -21.38
CA LEU A 529 18.40 6.88 -22.72
C LEU A 529 18.97 8.20 -23.24
N ILE A 530 20.25 8.41 -23.00
CA ILE A 530 20.99 9.51 -23.63
C ILE A 530 20.95 9.19 -25.13
N LYS A 531 20.08 9.88 -25.84
CA LYS A 531 20.13 9.94 -27.28
C LYS A 531 21.12 10.99 -27.71
#